data_9df8e92fe25185f8092184eb799fee88
#
_entry.id   9df8e92fe25185f8092184eb799fee88
#
_cell.length_a   1.000
_cell.length_b   1.000
_cell.length_c   1.000
_cell.angle_alpha   90.00
_cell.angle_beta   90.00
_cell.angle_gamma   90.00
#
_symmetry.space_group_name_H-M   'P 1'
#
loop_
_entity.id
_entity.type
_entity.pdbx_description
1 polymer ?
#
loop_
_entity_poly.entity_id
_entity_poly.type
_entity_poly.pdbx_seq_one_letter_code
_entity_poly.pdbx_strand_id
1 'polypeptide(L)'
;MPTVPKEYGGGGLSKDEVKILNEELFRIGAKQPLLSFGIWMLAPVLLEYGSEEQKKEHIPKIIKGEIRWCQGYSEPGSGSDLASLATKAEDIGEKFLVNGQKVWTSYADKADWIFALVRTGPKEPKHDGISFLLIDMATKGVSTKPITLISGKSPFCETFFDNVEVPKGNLIGELNAGWTIAKKLLQHERAFISNFGLAAGMGSKRDIVSIAKKHLGEENGKINNGFYRSEISSHKIKEHAFGPVSYTHLRAH
;
A
#
# COMPACT_ATOMS: atom_id res chain seq x y z
N MET A 1 -8.49 4.37 -12.10
CA MET A 1 -7.74 5.28 -11.21
C MET A 1 -7.75 6.69 -11.78
N PRO A 2 -8.14 7.72 -11.00
CA PRO A 2 -8.31 9.08 -11.54
C PRO A 2 -7.02 9.70 -12.11
N THR A 3 -5.88 9.54 -11.42
CA THR A 3 -4.61 10.17 -11.81
C THR A 3 -3.79 9.40 -12.85
N VAL A 4 -4.12 8.15 -13.12
CA VAL A 4 -3.40 7.35 -14.12
C VAL A 4 -3.66 7.92 -15.51
N PRO A 5 -2.65 8.01 -16.39
CA PRO A 5 -2.80 8.48 -17.75
C PRO A 5 -3.86 7.70 -18.53
N LYS A 6 -4.55 8.39 -19.43
CA LYS A 6 -5.64 7.80 -20.26
C LYS A 6 -5.14 6.66 -21.15
N GLU A 7 -3.90 6.73 -21.60
CA GLU A 7 -3.26 5.69 -22.43
C GLU A 7 -3.18 4.32 -21.74
N TYR A 8 -3.15 4.30 -20.39
CA TYR A 8 -3.19 3.07 -19.59
C TYR A 8 -4.59 2.79 -19.02
N GLY A 9 -5.64 3.48 -19.50
CA GLY A 9 -7.02 3.30 -19.05
C GLY A 9 -7.42 4.07 -17.80
N GLY A 10 -6.62 5.04 -17.36
CA GLY A 10 -6.94 5.91 -16.24
C GLY A 10 -7.76 7.13 -16.64
N GLY A 11 -8.07 7.98 -15.64
CA GLY A 11 -8.83 9.22 -15.84
C GLY A 11 -7.99 10.38 -16.38
N GLY A 12 -6.69 10.36 -16.18
CA GLY A 12 -5.75 11.44 -16.56
C GLY A 12 -6.01 12.75 -15.81
N LEU A 13 -6.62 12.68 -14.61
CA LEU A 13 -6.96 13.87 -13.82
C LEU A 13 -5.74 14.41 -13.07
N SER A 14 -5.66 15.72 -12.98
CA SER A 14 -4.74 16.43 -12.10
C SER A 14 -5.06 16.19 -10.62
N LYS A 15 -4.12 16.53 -9.73
CA LYS A 15 -4.32 16.41 -8.28
C LYS A 15 -5.51 17.24 -7.77
N ASP A 16 -5.72 18.43 -8.35
CA ASP A 16 -6.81 19.32 -7.95
C ASP A 16 -8.16 18.79 -8.42
N GLU A 17 -8.24 18.25 -9.65
CA GLU A 17 -9.45 17.57 -10.15
C GLU A 17 -9.79 16.34 -9.33
N VAL A 18 -8.80 15.55 -8.90
CA VAL A 18 -9.03 14.38 -8.01
C VAL A 18 -9.55 14.82 -6.65
N LYS A 19 -9.09 15.97 -6.12
CA LYS A 19 -9.62 16.51 -4.87
C LYS A 19 -11.10 16.83 -5.01
N ILE A 20 -11.47 17.56 -6.07
CA ILE A 20 -12.88 17.89 -6.37
C ILE A 20 -13.71 16.60 -6.54
N LEU A 21 -13.21 15.64 -7.32
CA LEU A 21 -13.87 14.35 -7.49
C LEU A 21 -14.15 13.66 -6.15
N ASN A 22 -13.17 13.60 -5.27
CA ASN A 22 -13.31 12.98 -3.95
C ASN A 22 -14.31 13.72 -3.06
N GLU A 23 -14.31 15.04 -3.07
CA GLU A 23 -15.29 15.87 -2.36
C GLU A 23 -16.72 15.61 -2.85
N GLU A 24 -16.92 15.51 -4.17
CA GLU A 24 -18.23 15.21 -4.76
C GLU A 24 -18.68 13.77 -4.47
N LEU A 25 -17.78 12.79 -4.60
CA LEU A 25 -18.07 11.40 -4.25
C LEU A 25 -18.50 11.26 -2.78
N PHE A 26 -17.81 11.97 -1.90
CA PHE A 26 -18.18 12.03 -0.49
C PHE A 26 -19.54 12.69 -0.28
N ARG A 27 -19.80 13.82 -0.95
CA ARG A 27 -21.06 14.58 -0.84
C ARG A 27 -22.29 13.74 -1.22
N ILE A 28 -22.15 12.89 -2.25
CA ILE A 28 -23.26 12.00 -2.71
C ILE A 28 -23.28 10.65 -1.99
N GLY A 29 -22.39 10.42 -1.01
CA GLY A 29 -22.31 9.14 -0.28
C GLY A 29 -21.89 7.97 -1.17
N ALA A 30 -21.09 8.19 -2.21
CA ALA A 30 -20.61 7.15 -3.10
C ALA A 30 -19.79 6.12 -2.34
N LYS A 31 -20.00 4.84 -2.67
CA LYS A 31 -19.16 3.76 -2.11
C LYS A 31 -17.73 3.90 -2.62
N GLN A 32 -16.79 3.71 -1.73
CA GLN A 32 -15.37 3.69 -2.11
C GLN A 32 -15.10 2.51 -3.06
N PRO A 33 -14.27 2.71 -4.10
CA PRO A 33 -13.89 1.64 -5.00
C PRO A 33 -13.07 0.56 -4.27
N LEU A 34 -12.92 -0.60 -4.91
CA LEU A 34 -12.10 -1.70 -4.38
C LEU A 34 -10.67 -1.21 -4.14
N LEU A 35 -10.17 -1.46 -2.93
CA LEU A 35 -8.78 -1.22 -2.57
C LEU A 35 -7.95 -2.46 -2.90
N SER A 36 -6.83 -2.29 -3.60
CA SER A 36 -5.88 -3.37 -3.86
C SER A 36 -4.45 -2.85 -3.85
N PHE A 37 -3.50 -3.69 -3.46
CA PHE A 37 -2.07 -3.36 -3.49
C PHE A 37 -1.60 -2.95 -4.90
N GLY A 38 -2.21 -3.51 -5.94
CA GLY A 38 -1.96 -3.09 -7.31
C GLY A 38 -2.29 -1.61 -7.53
N ILE A 39 -3.42 -1.15 -7.01
CA ILE A 39 -3.92 0.22 -7.24
C ILE A 39 -3.09 1.27 -6.50
N TRP A 40 -2.89 1.11 -5.20
CA TRP A 40 -2.33 2.19 -4.39
C TRP A 40 -0.84 2.06 -4.07
N MET A 41 -0.24 0.89 -4.35
CA MET A 41 1.19 0.65 -4.17
C MET A 41 1.92 0.47 -5.51
N LEU A 42 1.51 -0.52 -6.30
CA LEU A 42 2.28 -0.93 -7.48
C LEU A 42 2.06 -0.01 -8.69
N ALA A 43 0.82 0.38 -9.00
CA ALA A 43 0.57 1.20 -10.19
C ALA A 43 1.33 2.54 -10.19
N PRO A 44 1.44 3.29 -9.06
CA PRO A 44 2.30 4.47 -9.00
C PRO A 44 3.79 4.17 -9.27
N VAL A 45 4.28 3.03 -8.77
CA VAL A 45 5.67 2.59 -9.00
C VAL A 45 5.90 2.19 -10.45
N LEU A 46 4.96 1.47 -11.07
CA LEU A 46 5.02 1.13 -12.49
C LEU A 46 5.05 2.38 -13.37
N LEU A 47 4.25 3.39 -13.06
CA LEU A 47 4.24 4.66 -13.80
C LEU A 47 5.59 5.38 -13.73
N GLU A 48 6.31 5.28 -12.61
CA GLU A 48 7.57 6.00 -12.39
C GLU A 48 8.80 5.19 -12.87
N TYR A 49 8.82 3.86 -12.65
CA TYR A 49 10.00 3.00 -12.85
C TYR A 49 9.79 1.86 -13.84
N GLY A 50 8.56 1.55 -14.21
CA GLY A 50 8.26 0.44 -15.13
C GLY A 50 8.62 0.78 -16.58
N SER A 51 8.95 -0.25 -17.36
CA SER A 51 9.06 -0.12 -18.81
C SER A 51 7.68 0.12 -19.46
N GLU A 52 7.66 0.57 -20.70
CA GLU A 52 6.39 0.79 -21.42
C GLU A 52 5.60 -0.52 -21.60
N GLU A 53 6.30 -1.64 -21.79
CA GLU A 53 5.71 -2.96 -21.87
C GLU A 53 5.03 -3.34 -20.55
N GLN A 54 5.73 -3.16 -19.41
CA GLN A 54 5.20 -3.43 -18.07
C GLN A 54 3.99 -2.56 -17.74
N LYS A 55 4.05 -1.28 -18.09
CA LYS A 55 2.92 -0.33 -17.89
C LYS A 55 1.69 -0.78 -18.68
N LYS A 56 1.86 -1.09 -19.96
CA LYS A 56 0.77 -1.51 -20.86
C LYS A 56 0.20 -2.87 -20.48
N GLU A 57 1.02 -3.76 -19.97
CA GLU A 57 0.59 -5.10 -19.55
C GLU A 57 -0.20 -5.06 -18.24
N HIS A 58 0.32 -4.37 -17.23
CA HIS A 58 -0.19 -4.51 -15.87
C HIS A 58 -1.17 -3.41 -15.46
N ILE A 59 -0.93 -2.15 -15.83
CA ILE A 59 -1.75 -1.03 -15.32
C ILE A 59 -3.22 -1.15 -15.72
N PRO A 60 -3.59 -1.45 -16.97
CA PRO A 60 -4.99 -1.62 -17.36
C PRO A 60 -5.71 -2.72 -16.56
N LYS A 61 -5.03 -3.87 -16.35
CA LYS A 61 -5.58 -5.00 -15.59
C LYS A 61 -5.75 -4.66 -14.10
N ILE A 62 -4.78 -3.92 -13.53
CA ILE A 62 -4.86 -3.40 -12.15
C ILE A 62 -6.07 -2.48 -11.97
N ILE A 63 -6.26 -1.53 -12.89
CA ILE A 63 -7.36 -0.54 -12.82
C ILE A 63 -8.73 -1.21 -12.90
N LYS A 64 -8.87 -2.22 -13.75
CA LYS A 64 -10.11 -2.99 -13.91
C LYS A 64 -10.33 -4.00 -12.79
N GLY A 65 -9.33 -4.26 -11.93
CA GLY A 65 -9.40 -5.27 -10.88
C GLY A 65 -9.35 -6.72 -11.42
N GLU A 66 -8.81 -6.91 -12.62
CA GLU A 66 -8.67 -8.21 -13.27
C GLU A 66 -7.55 -9.07 -12.66
N ILE A 67 -6.54 -8.43 -12.06
CA ILE A 67 -5.41 -9.09 -11.40
C ILE A 67 -5.22 -8.57 -9.96
N ARG A 68 -4.94 -9.49 -9.05
CA ARG A 68 -4.64 -9.21 -7.65
C ARG A 68 -3.15 -9.28 -7.40
N TRP A 69 -2.66 -8.32 -6.65
CA TRP A 69 -1.27 -8.22 -6.26
C TRP A 69 -1.09 -8.41 -4.76
N CYS A 70 -0.01 -9.05 -4.36
CA CYS A 70 0.46 -9.05 -2.98
C CYS A 70 1.89 -8.52 -2.89
N GLN A 71 2.31 -8.18 -1.67
CA GLN A 71 3.61 -7.58 -1.38
C GLN A 71 4.54 -8.59 -0.72
N GLY A 72 5.71 -8.84 -1.31
CA GLY A 72 6.74 -9.73 -0.79
C GLY A 72 7.96 -8.98 -0.27
N TYR A 73 7.84 -8.33 0.89
CA TYR A 73 8.95 -7.56 1.48
C TYR A 73 9.58 -8.30 2.64
N SER A 74 8.87 -8.40 3.76
CA SER A 74 9.39 -8.99 5.00
C SER A 74 9.74 -10.46 4.86
N GLU A 75 10.77 -10.87 5.59
CA GLU A 75 11.21 -12.26 5.74
C GLU A 75 11.27 -12.64 7.22
N PRO A 76 11.33 -13.92 7.60
CA PRO A 76 11.43 -14.32 9.00
C PRO A 76 12.59 -13.64 9.75
N GLY A 77 13.71 -13.39 9.08
CA GLY A 77 14.89 -12.70 9.62
C GLY A 77 15.00 -11.22 9.27
N SER A 78 14.07 -10.65 8.50
CA SER A 78 14.18 -9.28 7.96
C SER A 78 12.82 -8.58 7.95
N GLY A 79 12.49 -7.96 9.07
CA GLY A 79 11.31 -7.12 9.23
C GLY A 79 11.67 -5.65 9.33
N SER A 80 12.00 -5.17 10.54
CA SER A 80 12.43 -3.78 10.77
C SER A 80 13.74 -3.46 10.05
N ASP A 81 14.70 -4.39 10.02
CA ASP A 81 15.88 -4.31 9.14
C ASP A 81 15.61 -5.00 7.81
N LEU A 82 14.70 -4.41 7.02
CA LEU A 82 14.29 -4.95 5.72
C LEU A 82 15.47 -5.11 4.75
N ALA A 83 16.46 -4.23 4.81
CA ALA A 83 17.63 -4.28 3.95
C ALA A 83 18.50 -5.54 4.15
N SER A 84 18.28 -6.29 5.23
CA SER A 84 18.94 -7.58 5.49
C SER A 84 18.25 -8.77 4.81
N LEU A 85 17.27 -8.53 3.92
CA LEU A 85 16.57 -9.59 3.20
C LEU A 85 17.55 -10.56 2.50
N ALA A 86 17.18 -11.84 2.47
CA ALA A 86 18.00 -12.94 1.99
C ALA A 86 17.40 -13.72 0.82
N THR A 87 16.12 -13.51 0.47
CA THR A 87 15.54 -14.11 -0.72
C THR A 87 16.39 -13.76 -1.94
N LYS A 88 17.04 -14.76 -2.52
CA LYS A 88 18.05 -14.61 -3.57
C LYS A 88 17.41 -14.71 -4.95
N ALA A 89 17.90 -13.91 -5.88
CA ALA A 89 17.59 -14.03 -7.29
C ALA A 89 18.90 -14.08 -8.09
N GLU A 90 19.27 -15.28 -8.54
CA GLU A 90 20.48 -15.51 -9.33
C GLU A 90 20.20 -15.26 -10.80
N ASP A 91 21.10 -14.54 -11.47
CA ASP A 91 21.05 -14.36 -12.91
C ASP A 91 21.44 -15.67 -13.62
N ILE A 92 20.52 -16.25 -14.38
CA ILE A 92 20.72 -17.47 -15.17
C ILE A 92 20.57 -17.23 -16.67
N GLY A 93 20.91 -16.03 -17.15
CA GLY A 93 20.80 -15.62 -18.56
C GLY A 93 19.52 -14.81 -18.82
N GLU A 94 18.51 -15.37 -19.46
CA GLU A 94 17.25 -14.69 -19.77
C GLU A 94 16.29 -14.57 -18.57
N LYS A 95 16.62 -15.21 -17.44
CA LYS A 95 15.79 -15.28 -16.25
C LYS A 95 16.60 -15.08 -14.98
N PHE A 96 15.88 -14.83 -13.89
CA PHE A 96 16.38 -14.97 -12.53
C PHE A 96 15.87 -16.27 -11.92
N LEU A 97 16.71 -16.98 -11.18
CA LEU A 97 16.34 -18.13 -10.36
C LEU A 97 16.13 -17.64 -8.93
N VAL A 98 14.88 -17.62 -8.47
CA VAL A 98 14.50 -17.07 -7.17
C VAL A 98 14.35 -18.16 -6.15
N ASN A 99 15.05 -18.00 -4.99
CA ASN A 99 14.99 -18.92 -3.86
C ASN A 99 14.88 -18.12 -2.56
N GLY A 100 13.94 -18.49 -1.68
CA GLY A 100 13.76 -17.84 -0.40
C GLY A 100 12.35 -17.91 0.15
N GLN A 101 12.08 -17.06 1.14
CA GLN A 101 10.80 -17.03 1.84
C GLN A 101 10.43 -15.59 2.20
N LYS A 102 9.15 -15.26 1.98
CA LYS A 102 8.53 -14.04 2.49
C LYS A 102 7.51 -14.38 3.58
N VAL A 103 7.27 -13.43 4.48
CA VAL A 103 6.32 -13.58 5.57
C VAL A 103 5.42 -12.34 5.66
N TRP A 104 4.26 -12.49 6.26
CA TRP A 104 3.23 -11.45 6.37
C TRP A 104 2.71 -10.97 5.01
N THR A 105 2.78 -11.82 3.99
CA THR A 105 2.30 -11.52 2.65
C THR A 105 0.77 -11.53 2.64
N SER A 106 0.17 -10.35 2.62
CA SER A 106 -1.28 -10.22 2.70
C SER A 106 -1.98 -10.84 1.51
N TYR A 107 -2.88 -11.80 1.76
CA TYR A 107 -3.70 -12.49 0.77
C TYR A 107 -2.91 -13.13 -0.38
N ALA A 108 -1.68 -13.59 -0.13
CA ALA A 108 -0.86 -14.26 -1.15
C ALA A 108 -1.51 -15.53 -1.69
N ASP A 109 -2.33 -16.21 -0.89
CA ASP A 109 -3.14 -17.38 -1.28
C ASP A 109 -4.25 -17.06 -2.30
N LYS A 110 -4.48 -15.78 -2.58
CA LYS A 110 -5.53 -15.26 -3.49
C LYS A 110 -4.98 -14.29 -4.52
N ALA A 111 -3.68 -14.04 -4.49
CA ALA A 111 -3.02 -13.13 -5.41
C ALA A 111 -2.59 -13.86 -6.68
N ASP A 112 -2.70 -13.16 -7.82
CA ASP A 112 -2.20 -13.64 -9.10
C ASP A 112 -0.72 -13.32 -9.27
N TRP A 113 -0.27 -12.20 -8.69
CA TRP A 113 1.09 -11.69 -8.79
C TRP A 113 1.61 -11.18 -7.45
N ILE A 114 2.92 -11.28 -7.26
CA ILE A 114 3.63 -10.68 -6.13
C ILE A 114 4.69 -9.69 -6.63
N PHE A 115 4.76 -8.51 -6.06
CA PHE A 115 5.93 -7.65 -6.19
C PHE A 115 6.84 -7.85 -4.99
N ALA A 116 8.07 -8.27 -5.27
CA ALA A 116 8.99 -8.73 -4.25
C ALA A 116 10.34 -8.01 -4.30
N LEU A 117 10.90 -7.75 -3.12
CA LEU A 117 12.31 -7.39 -2.98
C LEU A 117 13.15 -8.65 -2.88
N VAL A 118 14.19 -8.72 -3.71
CA VAL A 118 15.09 -9.86 -3.78
C VAL A 118 16.55 -9.43 -3.76
N ARG A 119 17.42 -10.31 -3.33
CA ARG A 119 18.88 -10.09 -3.33
C ARG A 119 19.46 -10.54 -4.65
N THR A 120 19.94 -9.60 -5.44
CA THR A 120 20.61 -9.83 -6.74
C THR A 120 22.10 -9.48 -6.71
N GLY A 121 22.54 -8.75 -5.72
CA GLY A 121 23.91 -8.31 -5.54
C GLY A 121 24.46 -8.61 -4.13
N PRO A 122 25.60 -8.03 -3.78
CA PRO A 122 26.26 -8.26 -2.48
C PRO A 122 25.39 -7.81 -1.31
N LYS A 123 25.68 -8.37 -0.12
CA LYS A 123 25.02 -7.99 1.13
C LYS A 123 25.57 -6.68 1.72
N GLU A 124 26.73 -6.27 1.30
CA GLU A 124 27.39 -5.03 1.75
C GLU A 124 27.83 -4.21 0.54
N PRO A 125 27.42 -2.93 0.45
CA PRO A 125 26.44 -2.26 1.32
C PRO A 125 25.04 -2.87 1.19
N LYS A 126 24.29 -3.01 2.30
CA LYS A 126 23.00 -3.74 2.37
C LYS A 126 21.98 -3.31 1.30
N HIS A 127 21.96 -2.03 0.97
CA HIS A 127 20.96 -1.44 0.09
C HIS A 127 21.25 -1.66 -1.40
N ASP A 128 22.52 -1.84 -1.77
CA ASP A 128 22.97 -1.80 -3.16
C ASP A 128 22.80 -3.13 -3.91
N GLY A 129 22.46 -4.19 -3.21
CA GLY A 129 22.26 -5.52 -3.81
C GLY A 129 20.81 -5.96 -3.86
N ILE A 130 19.85 -5.05 -3.82
CA ILE A 130 18.42 -5.34 -3.79
C ILE A 130 17.78 -4.95 -5.12
N SER A 131 16.99 -5.86 -5.70
CA SER A 131 16.16 -5.62 -6.88
C SER A 131 14.68 -5.79 -6.59
N PHE A 132 13.84 -5.21 -7.45
CA PHE A 132 12.39 -5.25 -7.37
C PHE A 132 11.85 -6.10 -8.51
N LEU A 133 11.29 -7.27 -8.21
CA LEU A 133 10.78 -8.22 -9.19
C LEU A 133 9.26 -8.36 -9.12
N LEU A 134 8.64 -8.53 -10.28
CA LEU A 134 7.27 -9.00 -10.44
C LEU A 134 7.29 -10.52 -10.68
N ILE A 135 6.60 -11.29 -9.85
CA ILE A 135 6.59 -12.74 -9.94
C ILE A 135 5.14 -13.21 -10.08
N ASP A 136 4.85 -14.00 -11.09
CA ASP A 136 3.56 -14.67 -11.26
C ASP A 136 3.43 -15.76 -10.19
N MET A 137 2.37 -15.72 -9.39
CA MET A 137 2.11 -16.65 -8.30
C MET A 137 1.78 -18.07 -8.79
N ALA A 138 1.41 -18.21 -10.07
CA ALA A 138 1.21 -19.53 -10.71
C ALA A 138 2.51 -20.18 -11.18
N THR A 139 3.66 -19.49 -11.10
CA THR A 139 4.96 -20.05 -11.52
C THR A 139 5.31 -21.26 -10.66
N LYS A 140 5.80 -22.32 -11.30
CA LYS A 140 6.28 -23.53 -10.62
C LYS A 140 7.33 -23.15 -9.56
N GLY A 141 7.19 -23.70 -8.36
CA GLY A 141 8.08 -23.43 -7.22
C GLY A 141 7.57 -22.33 -6.29
N VAL A 142 6.53 -21.58 -6.67
CA VAL A 142 5.84 -20.65 -5.75
C VAL A 142 4.82 -21.43 -4.94
N SER A 143 4.83 -21.24 -3.62
CA SER A 143 3.80 -21.80 -2.73
C SER A 143 3.51 -20.86 -1.59
N THR A 144 2.31 -20.97 -1.03
CA THR A 144 1.85 -20.14 0.08
C THR A 144 1.34 -20.98 1.24
N LYS A 145 1.56 -20.51 2.46
CA LYS A 145 1.02 -21.13 3.67
C LYS A 145 0.34 -20.05 4.51
N PRO A 146 -0.98 -20.14 4.69
CA PRO A 146 -1.74 -19.17 5.49
C PRO A 146 -1.29 -19.14 6.95
N ILE A 147 -1.18 -17.94 7.54
CA ILE A 147 -0.87 -17.71 8.95
C ILE A 147 -2.19 -17.47 9.68
N THR A 148 -2.61 -18.42 10.51
CA THR A 148 -3.85 -18.30 11.28
C THR A 148 -3.67 -17.33 12.44
N LEU A 149 -4.47 -16.28 12.49
CA LEU A 149 -4.52 -15.33 13.58
C LEU A 149 -5.37 -15.86 14.76
N ILE A 150 -5.24 -15.21 15.92
CA ILE A 150 -6.04 -15.52 17.11
C ILE A 150 -7.57 -15.44 16.84
N SER A 151 -7.98 -14.65 15.84
CA SER A 151 -9.38 -14.55 15.38
C SER A 151 -9.86 -15.75 14.56
N GLY A 152 -9.01 -16.74 14.28
CA GLY A 152 -9.28 -17.85 13.36
C GLY A 152 -9.22 -17.45 11.87
N LYS A 153 -9.02 -16.18 11.53
CA LYS A 153 -8.83 -15.68 10.15
C LYS A 153 -7.38 -15.79 9.73
N SER A 154 -7.15 -15.86 8.43
CA SER A 154 -5.81 -15.94 7.85
C SER A 154 -5.64 -14.93 6.68
N PRO A 155 -5.53 -13.62 6.97
CA PRO A 155 -5.32 -12.62 5.93
C PRO A 155 -3.87 -12.53 5.47
N PHE A 156 -2.94 -13.21 6.16
CA PHE A 156 -1.50 -13.20 5.87
C PHE A 156 -1.00 -14.61 5.56
N CYS A 157 0.04 -14.67 4.71
CA CYS A 157 0.71 -15.92 4.35
C CYS A 157 2.21 -15.83 4.57
N GLU A 158 2.85 -16.98 4.75
CA GLU A 158 4.21 -17.24 4.33
C GLU A 158 4.18 -17.54 2.82
N THR A 159 5.14 -17.01 2.07
CA THR A 159 5.29 -17.27 0.64
C THR A 159 6.67 -17.83 0.38
N PHE A 160 6.76 -18.98 -0.27
CA PHE A 160 7.99 -19.70 -0.53
C PHE A 160 8.32 -19.65 -2.01
N PHE A 161 9.59 -19.51 -2.31
CA PHE A 161 10.17 -19.61 -3.65
C PHE A 161 11.22 -20.73 -3.65
N ASP A 162 10.95 -21.77 -4.42
CA ASP A 162 11.85 -22.91 -4.60
C ASP A 162 12.17 -23.07 -6.09
N ASN A 163 13.36 -22.59 -6.47
CA ASN A 163 13.85 -22.57 -7.85
C ASN A 163 12.84 -21.94 -8.83
N VAL A 164 12.28 -20.79 -8.45
CA VAL A 164 11.31 -20.07 -9.26
C VAL A 164 12.02 -19.31 -10.38
N GLU A 165 11.72 -19.65 -11.63
CA GLU A 165 12.24 -18.95 -12.79
C GLU A 165 11.42 -17.72 -13.12
N VAL A 166 12.03 -16.53 -13.06
CA VAL A 166 11.39 -15.24 -13.32
C VAL A 166 12.05 -14.58 -14.52
N PRO A 167 11.31 -14.25 -15.60
CA PRO A 167 11.87 -13.55 -16.74
C PRO A 167 12.53 -12.21 -16.37
N LYS A 168 13.63 -11.86 -17.02
CA LYS A 168 14.30 -10.55 -16.79
C LYS A 168 13.41 -9.36 -17.09
N GLY A 169 12.46 -9.49 -18.01
CA GLY A 169 11.46 -8.47 -18.28
C GLY A 169 10.54 -8.12 -17.10
N ASN A 170 10.56 -8.92 -16.03
CA ASN A 170 9.81 -8.67 -14.81
C ASN A 170 10.59 -7.85 -13.76
N LEU A 171 11.82 -7.45 -14.06
CA LEU A 171 12.60 -6.52 -13.24
C LEU A 171 12.05 -5.10 -13.41
N ILE A 172 11.71 -4.45 -12.32
CA ILE A 172 11.30 -3.04 -12.32
C ILE A 172 12.52 -2.15 -12.10
N GLY A 173 12.72 -1.19 -13.02
CA GLY A 173 13.89 -0.32 -12.99
C GLY A 173 15.18 -1.07 -13.31
N GLU A 174 16.28 -0.60 -12.75
CA GLU A 174 17.61 -1.19 -12.96
C GLU A 174 17.92 -2.28 -11.93
N LEU A 175 18.83 -3.19 -12.30
CA LEU A 175 19.36 -4.20 -11.40
C LEU A 175 20.00 -3.55 -10.18
N ASN A 176 19.71 -4.06 -9.00
CA ASN A 176 20.19 -3.55 -7.71
C ASN A 176 19.66 -2.16 -7.29
N ALA A 177 18.73 -1.56 -8.05
CA ALA A 177 18.08 -0.29 -7.71
C ALA A 177 16.77 -0.46 -6.89
N GLY A 178 16.40 -1.68 -6.53
CA GLY A 178 15.13 -2.01 -5.89
C GLY A 178 14.89 -1.35 -4.55
N TRP A 179 15.95 -1.01 -3.80
CA TRP A 179 15.80 -0.30 -2.52
C TRP A 179 15.22 1.11 -2.68
N THR A 180 15.63 1.84 -3.70
CA THR A 180 15.07 3.17 -4.02
C THR A 180 13.61 3.06 -4.41
N ILE A 181 13.27 2.07 -5.23
CA ILE A 181 11.89 1.78 -5.64
C ILE A 181 11.03 1.41 -4.42
N ALA A 182 11.56 0.56 -3.51
CA ALA A 182 10.88 0.19 -2.28
C ALA A 182 10.58 1.38 -1.38
N LYS A 183 11.54 2.29 -1.19
CA LYS A 183 11.31 3.53 -0.43
C LYS A 183 10.19 4.37 -1.03
N LYS A 184 10.16 4.49 -2.35
CA LYS A 184 9.12 5.24 -3.07
C LYS A 184 7.74 4.60 -2.91
N LEU A 185 7.66 3.27 -3.05
CA LEU A 185 6.42 2.52 -2.82
C LEU A 185 5.89 2.75 -1.41
N LEU A 186 6.74 2.68 -0.39
CA LEU A 186 6.37 2.93 1.01
C LEU A 186 5.94 4.39 1.27
N GLN A 187 6.44 5.35 0.48
CA GLN A 187 5.92 6.74 0.53
C GLN A 187 4.48 6.80 0.00
N HIS A 188 4.17 6.14 -1.12
CA HIS A 188 2.82 6.05 -1.65
C HIS A 188 1.87 5.35 -0.66
N GLU A 189 2.33 4.27 -0.03
CA GLU A 189 1.59 3.57 1.02
C GLU A 189 1.23 4.49 2.18
N ARG A 190 2.21 5.19 2.77
CA ARG A 190 1.98 6.11 3.88
C ARG A 190 1.03 7.25 3.51
N ALA A 191 1.21 7.85 2.33
CA ALA A 191 0.32 8.89 1.84
C ALA A 191 -1.12 8.38 1.67
N PHE A 192 -1.29 7.15 1.15
CA PHE A 192 -2.59 6.53 1.00
C PHE A 192 -3.24 6.24 2.36
N ILE A 193 -2.53 5.61 3.30
CA ILE A 193 -3.05 5.27 4.63
C ILE A 193 -3.46 6.54 5.39
N SER A 194 -2.66 7.61 5.31
CA SER A 194 -2.98 8.90 5.94
C SER A 194 -4.26 9.50 5.36
N ASN A 195 -4.40 9.52 4.05
CA ASN A 195 -5.59 10.03 3.38
C ASN A 195 -6.81 9.14 3.60
N PHE A 196 -6.63 7.82 3.56
CA PHE A 196 -7.70 6.85 3.82
C PHE A 196 -8.16 6.88 5.27
N GLY A 197 -7.24 6.98 6.23
CA GLY A 197 -7.56 7.12 7.66
C GLY A 197 -8.36 8.39 7.94
N LEU A 198 -8.01 9.50 7.30
CA LEU A 198 -8.79 10.74 7.36
C LEU A 198 -10.17 10.59 6.73
N ALA A 199 -10.26 9.96 5.55
CA ALA A 199 -11.53 9.72 4.85
C ALA A 199 -12.42 8.70 5.58
N ALA A 200 -11.85 7.61 6.10
CA ALA A 200 -12.57 6.62 6.92
C ALA A 200 -13.06 7.22 8.25
N GLY A 201 -12.28 8.12 8.84
CA GLY A 201 -12.70 8.90 10.00
C GLY A 201 -13.88 9.85 9.69
N MET A 202 -13.96 10.35 8.47
CA MET A 202 -15.09 11.20 8.02
C MET A 202 -16.38 10.40 7.80
N GLY A 203 -16.29 9.10 7.39
CA GLY A 203 -17.46 8.24 7.17
C GLY A 203 -18.08 7.66 8.44
N SER A 204 -17.38 7.65 9.55
CA SER A 204 -17.81 7.11 10.84
C SER A 204 -17.58 8.10 11.98
N LYS A 205 -17.66 9.41 11.72
CA LYS A 205 -17.60 10.39 12.81
C LYS A 205 -18.74 10.09 13.79
N ARG A 206 -18.43 9.22 14.75
CA ARG A 206 -19.13 9.29 16.03
C ARG A 206 -18.86 10.69 16.55
N ASP A 207 -19.81 11.58 16.35
CA ASP A 207 -19.68 12.93 16.88
C ASP A 207 -19.56 12.84 18.40
N ILE A 208 -18.35 13.04 18.90
CA ILE A 208 -18.06 12.98 20.35
C ILE A 208 -18.96 13.90 21.13
N VAL A 209 -19.40 15.02 20.54
CA VAL A 209 -20.33 15.97 21.16
C VAL A 209 -21.71 15.34 21.33
N SER A 210 -22.25 14.70 20.27
CA SER A 210 -23.53 14.01 20.31
C SER A 210 -23.50 12.82 21.28
N ILE A 211 -22.40 12.06 21.31
CA ILE A 211 -22.22 10.96 22.27
C ILE A 211 -22.21 11.51 23.71
N ALA A 212 -21.44 12.55 23.96
CA ALA A 212 -21.34 13.15 25.28
C ALA A 212 -22.71 13.72 25.75
N LYS A 213 -23.44 14.41 24.88
CA LYS A 213 -24.79 14.91 25.18
C LYS A 213 -25.73 13.73 25.52
N LYS A 214 -25.66 12.63 24.78
CA LYS A 214 -26.49 11.43 25.04
C LYS A 214 -26.21 10.82 26.42
N HIS A 215 -24.94 10.73 26.82
CA HIS A 215 -24.55 10.00 28.04
C HIS A 215 -24.40 10.88 29.29
N LEU A 216 -24.09 12.18 29.15
CA LEU A 216 -23.87 13.12 30.23
C LEU A 216 -25.04 14.10 30.40
N GLY A 217 -26.01 14.05 29.49
CA GLY A 217 -27.14 14.99 29.45
C GLY A 217 -26.80 16.28 28.69
N GLU A 218 -27.86 16.98 28.30
CA GLU A 218 -27.82 18.24 27.56
C GLU A 218 -28.69 19.28 28.27
N GLU A 219 -28.16 20.48 28.42
CA GLU A 219 -28.88 21.64 28.92
C GLU A 219 -28.58 22.85 28.05
N ASN A 220 -29.61 23.52 27.53
CA ASN A 220 -29.47 24.68 26.63
C ASN A 220 -28.51 24.45 25.45
N GLY A 221 -28.55 23.28 24.84
CA GLY A 221 -27.68 22.93 23.70
C GLY A 221 -26.25 22.54 24.08
N LYS A 222 -25.90 22.54 25.38
CA LYS A 222 -24.54 22.26 25.89
C LYS A 222 -24.52 20.98 26.70
N ILE A 223 -23.37 20.29 26.67
CA ILE A 223 -23.12 19.10 27.51
C ILE A 223 -23.27 19.50 28.97
N ASN A 224 -24.10 18.77 29.73
CA ASN A 224 -24.40 19.09 31.14
C ASN A 224 -23.28 18.64 32.09
N ASN A 225 -22.03 18.97 31.76
CA ASN A 225 -20.84 18.75 32.58
C ASN A 225 -19.72 19.67 32.11
N GLY A 226 -19.31 20.60 32.93
CA GLY A 226 -18.33 21.65 32.62
C GLY A 226 -16.94 21.09 32.31
N PHE A 227 -16.52 20.05 33.04
CA PHE A 227 -15.22 19.40 32.83
C PHE A 227 -15.15 18.73 31.44
N TYR A 228 -16.06 17.81 31.12
CA TYR A 228 -16.08 17.13 29.84
C TYR A 228 -16.33 18.09 28.68
N ARG A 229 -17.08 19.14 28.85
CA ARG A 229 -17.26 20.20 27.85
C ARG A 229 -15.95 20.87 27.51
N SER A 230 -15.11 21.18 28.51
CA SER A 230 -13.78 21.76 28.31
C SER A 230 -12.84 20.80 27.59
N GLU A 231 -12.79 19.55 28.02
CA GLU A 231 -11.94 18.51 27.43
C GLU A 231 -12.31 18.24 25.94
N ILE A 232 -13.60 18.13 25.64
CA ILE A 232 -14.10 17.95 24.28
C ILE A 232 -13.80 19.17 23.41
N SER A 233 -13.93 20.38 23.94
CA SER A 233 -13.58 21.61 23.22
C SER A 233 -12.09 21.66 22.90
N SER A 234 -11.23 21.32 23.86
CA SER A 234 -9.78 21.23 23.68
C SER A 234 -9.41 20.18 22.62
N HIS A 235 -10.05 19.00 22.68
CA HIS A 235 -9.86 17.96 21.68
C HIS A 235 -10.25 18.43 20.27
N LYS A 236 -11.40 19.09 20.12
CA LYS A 236 -11.86 19.64 18.84
C LYS A 236 -10.93 20.70 18.26
N ILE A 237 -10.38 21.55 19.10
CA ILE A 237 -9.37 22.54 18.68
C ILE A 237 -8.12 21.84 18.15
N LYS A 238 -7.61 20.84 18.89
CA LYS A 238 -6.44 20.05 18.48
C LYS A 238 -6.70 19.26 17.19
N GLU A 239 -7.87 18.62 17.07
CA GLU A 239 -8.28 17.91 15.85
C GLU A 239 -8.29 18.85 14.64
N HIS A 240 -8.84 20.05 14.81
CA HIS A 240 -8.88 21.03 13.72
C HIS A 240 -7.48 21.54 13.35
N ALA A 241 -6.61 21.81 14.33
CA ALA A 241 -5.24 22.26 14.10
C ALA A 241 -4.36 21.18 13.45
N PHE A 242 -4.60 19.90 13.78
CA PHE A 242 -3.82 18.76 13.23
C PHE A 242 -3.96 18.62 11.72
N GLY A 243 -5.13 18.89 11.16
CA GLY A 243 -5.36 18.81 9.71
C GLY A 243 -4.40 19.68 8.89
N PRO A 244 -4.31 21.00 9.10
CA PRO A 244 -3.36 21.88 8.43
C PRO A 244 -1.90 21.51 8.65
N VAL A 245 -1.50 21.11 9.86
CA VAL A 245 -0.13 20.69 10.18
C VAL A 245 0.25 19.43 9.42
N SER A 246 -0.64 18.44 9.41
CA SER A 246 -0.44 17.20 8.65
C SER A 246 -0.28 17.46 7.15
N TYR A 247 -1.10 18.34 6.59
CA TYR A 247 -1.02 18.76 5.19
C TYR A 247 0.31 19.45 4.84
N THR A 248 0.81 20.31 5.73
CA THR A 248 2.07 21.01 5.54
C THR A 248 3.25 20.06 5.53
N HIS A 249 3.28 19.08 6.46
CA HIS A 249 4.34 18.07 6.53
C HIS A 249 4.36 17.12 5.34
N LEU A 250 3.20 16.74 4.80
CA LEU A 250 3.10 15.86 3.62
C LEU A 250 3.54 16.56 2.32
N ARG A 251 3.57 17.91 2.28
CA ARG A 251 4.05 18.68 1.12
C ARG A 251 5.53 19.03 1.17
N ALA A 252 6.14 18.99 2.35
CA ALA A 252 7.54 19.37 2.55
C ALA A 252 8.55 18.26 2.21
N HIS A 253 8.07 17.10 1.80
CA HIS A 253 8.82 15.91 1.39
C HIS A 253 8.25 15.36 0.09
#